data_f2324cd9847d631eacead690cbe32ae3
#
_entry.id   f2324cd9847d631eacead690cbe32ae3
#
_cell.length_a   1.000
_cell.length_b   1.000
_cell.length_c   1.000
_cell.angle_alpha   90.00
_cell.angle_beta   90.00
_cell.angle_gamma   90.00
#
_symmetry.space_group_name_H-M   'P 1'
#
loop_
_entity.id
_entity.type
_entity.pdbx_description
1 polymer ?
#
loop_
_entity_poly.entity_id
_entity_poly.type
_entity_poly.pdbx_seq_one_letter_code
_entity_poly.pdbx_strand_id
1 'polypeptide(L)'
;MGNQKYEIEKHSVDTILSWIKTKEVVIPEIQRPFVWKAVQVRNLIDSLYNGYPVGYLIVSRSHDLKLKDGTISKGQRILIDGQQRVTALTAAILGRTVLNKEYQERPIRIAYNPFAKEEENAFEVQDQSHIKSKRWIDDISIFFDDNFDDFEFITNYCEENPDMDIKELNKKIKRVIDIRTKDIGVVELASDLDVDTVTDIFIRINKEGAVLSQADFVMSKIAADEKYGGNILRKAIDHFCHISIDPVFYDTLEKNDKEFVESEFGQSMKWLRDDNDSIYDPSYEDMLRVSFVHMFSRGKLKDLVSLLSGRDFETRDYKEEIAEDSFNKLTEGIKHFMRQYYFEQFVLAVKSAGFISSKLINSQNALDFAYVVFLKLALSGEVEKTEIKRYTAKWLVMSILTGRYSGSPETRMDADIRNINEKGVVKYLTEIEAADLSPAFWEFALPQRLETPNSSAPALSTYFAAQIVNGDKGLFSATSTVRDLYNASDVHHIFPKHYLQQQQVLNNRSIYNQVANYTYLDTPINIAVGDKAPNVYFKDAFESAEKTGHVFGYPMTVGELEINLTQNCIPLGVKDWDYNDYQDKFLVQRRKMMAKKIEEYYKKL
;
A
#
# COMPACT_ATOMS: atom_id res chain seq x y z
N MET A 1 0.20 -47.34 -13.69
CA MET A 1 1.21 -46.44 -13.08
C MET A 1 1.11 -45.14 -13.87
N GLY A 2 0.76 -44.00 -13.23
CA GLY A 2 0.70 -42.72 -13.95
C GLY A 2 2.10 -42.30 -14.39
N ASN A 3 2.26 -41.93 -15.65
CA ASN A 3 3.53 -41.41 -16.16
C ASN A 3 3.89 -40.13 -15.39
N GLN A 4 5.17 -39.94 -15.09
CA GLN A 4 5.70 -38.73 -14.51
C GLN A 4 5.45 -37.58 -15.48
N LYS A 5 4.83 -36.51 -14.99
CA LYS A 5 4.37 -35.39 -15.80
C LYS A 5 5.38 -34.23 -15.84
N TYR A 6 6.61 -34.44 -15.42
CA TYR A 6 7.67 -33.43 -15.37
C TYR A 6 9.07 -34.06 -15.40
N GLU A 7 10.06 -33.26 -15.78
CA GLU A 7 11.50 -33.55 -15.70
C GLU A 7 12.18 -32.48 -14.84
N ILE A 8 13.33 -32.85 -14.24
CA ILE A 8 14.15 -31.93 -13.42
C ILE A 8 15.52 -31.82 -14.03
N GLU A 9 15.90 -30.62 -14.39
CA GLU A 9 17.22 -30.30 -14.94
C GLU A 9 17.94 -29.25 -14.06
N LYS A 10 19.24 -29.11 -14.24
CA LYS A 10 20.07 -28.09 -13.59
C LYS A 10 20.56 -27.12 -14.65
N HIS A 11 20.36 -25.83 -14.43
CA HIS A 11 20.85 -24.78 -15.33
C HIS A 11 21.55 -23.71 -14.52
N SER A 12 22.63 -23.15 -15.07
CA SER A 12 23.34 -22.06 -14.43
C SER A 12 22.49 -20.78 -14.42
N VAL A 13 22.76 -19.92 -13.47
CA VAL A 13 22.14 -18.57 -13.40
C VAL A 13 22.32 -17.85 -14.74
N ASP A 14 23.50 -17.95 -15.35
CA ASP A 14 23.79 -17.33 -16.64
C ASP A 14 22.89 -17.87 -17.77
N THR A 15 22.68 -19.18 -17.82
CA THR A 15 21.76 -19.82 -18.78
C THR A 15 20.33 -19.29 -18.61
N ILE A 16 19.86 -19.21 -17.36
CA ILE A 16 18.51 -18.73 -17.05
C ILE A 16 18.35 -17.27 -17.45
N LEU A 17 19.33 -16.42 -17.15
CA LEU A 17 19.32 -15.01 -17.54
C LEU A 17 19.38 -14.84 -19.06
N SER A 18 20.16 -15.70 -19.76
CA SER A 18 20.19 -15.74 -21.21
C SER A 18 18.82 -16.09 -21.81
N TRP A 19 18.13 -17.10 -21.28
CA TRP A 19 16.78 -17.48 -21.72
C TRP A 19 15.77 -16.34 -21.60
N ILE A 20 15.88 -15.54 -20.53
CA ILE A 20 15.03 -14.36 -20.37
C ILE A 20 15.40 -13.25 -21.37
N LYS A 21 16.71 -13.02 -21.60
CA LYS A 21 17.21 -12.03 -22.54
C LYS A 21 16.82 -12.36 -23.99
N THR A 22 16.87 -13.64 -24.36
CA THR A 22 16.51 -14.13 -25.69
C THR A 22 15.02 -14.43 -25.87
N LYS A 23 14.22 -14.27 -24.81
CA LYS A 23 12.81 -14.66 -24.76
C LYS A 23 12.56 -16.15 -25.02
N GLU A 24 13.53 -17.02 -24.72
CA GLU A 24 13.33 -18.47 -24.76
C GLU A 24 12.47 -18.93 -23.57
N VAL A 25 12.66 -18.30 -22.41
CA VAL A 25 11.72 -18.39 -21.28
C VAL A 25 10.97 -17.08 -21.20
N VAL A 26 9.67 -17.18 -21.19
CA VAL A 26 8.75 -16.02 -21.13
C VAL A 26 7.95 -16.05 -19.85
N ILE A 27 7.65 -14.85 -19.35
CA ILE A 27 6.81 -14.69 -18.16
C ILE A 27 5.39 -14.46 -18.67
N PRO A 28 4.43 -15.36 -18.37
CA PRO A 28 3.05 -15.21 -18.82
C PRO A 28 2.39 -13.97 -18.22
N GLU A 29 1.37 -13.46 -18.91
CA GLU A 29 0.54 -12.34 -18.47
C GLU A 29 -0.13 -12.59 -17.10
N ILE A 30 -0.30 -13.87 -16.75
CA ILE A 30 -0.95 -14.35 -15.53
C ILE A 30 -0.19 -13.99 -14.23
N GLN A 31 1.08 -13.55 -14.32
CA GLN A 31 1.94 -13.42 -13.14
C GLN A 31 1.88 -12.01 -12.51
N ARG A 32 1.97 -12.00 -11.18
CA ARG A 32 1.89 -10.81 -10.32
C ARG A 32 3.08 -9.85 -10.49
N PRO A 33 2.92 -8.56 -10.14
CA PRO A 33 4.04 -7.62 -10.01
C PRO A 33 5.14 -8.13 -9.06
N PHE A 34 6.30 -7.49 -9.10
CA PHE A 34 7.39 -7.83 -8.19
C PHE A 34 7.02 -7.44 -6.75
N VAL A 35 6.92 -8.43 -5.86
CA VAL A 35 6.49 -8.23 -4.46
C VAL A 35 7.60 -8.48 -3.43
N TRP A 36 8.77 -8.99 -3.85
CA TRP A 36 9.88 -9.19 -2.95
C TRP A 36 10.44 -7.85 -2.46
N LYS A 37 10.77 -7.82 -1.16
CA LYS A 37 11.54 -6.71 -0.59
C LYS A 37 12.99 -6.81 -1.04
N ALA A 38 13.69 -5.68 -1.14
CA ALA A 38 15.10 -5.64 -1.52
C ALA A 38 16.00 -6.55 -0.65
N VAL A 39 15.65 -6.72 0.64
CA VAL A 39 16.34 -7.68 1.53
C VAL A 39 16.20 -9.12 1.06
N GLN A 40 15.08 -9.52 0.45
CA GLN A 40 14.92 -10.87 -0.08
C GLN A 40 15.79 -11.08 -1.34
N VAL A 41 15.97 -10.04 -2.15
CA VAL A 41 16.91 -10.06 -3.29
C VAL A 41 18.34 -10.21 -2.78
N ARG A 42 18.74 -9.43 -1.77
CA ARG A 42 20.04 -9.55 -1.13
C ARG A 42 20.28 -10.98 -0.60
N ASN A 43 19.30 -11.56 0.09
CA ASN A 43 19.39 -12.93 0.61
C ASN A 43 19.52 -13.98 -0.50
N LEU A 44 18.89 -13.78 -1.66
CA LEU A 44 19.05 -14.65 -2.82
C LEU A 44 20.49 -14.61 -3.35
N ILE A 45 21.06 -13.41 -3.51
CA ILE A 45 22.46 -13.23 -3.94
C ILE A 45 23.42 -13.84 -2.94
N ASP A 46 23.23 -13.61 -1.64
CA ASP A 46 24.04 -14.20 -0.58
C ASP A 46 23.99 -15.74 -0.59
N SER A 47 22.78 -16.32 -0.78
CA SER A 47 22.61 -17.76 -0.87
C SER A 47 23.35 -18.36 -2.07
N LEU A 48 23.28 -17.73 -3.24
CA LEU A 48 24.03 -18.17 -4.43
C LEU A 48 25.54 -18.05 -4.24
N TYR A 49 26.01 -16.96 -3.64
CA TYR A 49 27.41 -16.75 -3.32
C TYR A 49 27.96 -17.83 -2.39
N ASN A 50 27.16 -18.27 -1.41
CA ASN A 50 27.51 -19.32 -0.47
C ASN A 50 27.20 -20.74 -0.98
N GLY A 51 26.62 -20.88 -2.18
CA GLY A 51 26.28 -22.19 -2.78
C GLY A 51 25.07 -22.85 -2.11
N TYR A 52 24.21 -22.11 -1.45
CA TYR A 52 22.99 -22.64 -0.85
C TYR A 52 21.87 -22.82 -1.88
N PRO A 53 20.98 -23.80 -1.69
CA PRO A 53 19.85 -24.01 -2.59
C PRO A 53 18.86 -22.84 -2.53
N VAL A 54 18.45 -22.34 -3.70
CA VAL A 54 17.55 -21.19 -3.83
C VAL A 54 16.15 -21.57 -4.31
N GLY A 55 15.83 -22.87 -4.31
CA GLY A 55 14.57 -23.42 -4.79
C GLY A 55 14.58 -23.71 -6.29
N TYR A 56 13.42 -24.10 -6.83
CA TYR A 56 13.27 -24.50 -8.22
C TYR A 56 12.56 -23.42 -9.04
N LEU A 57 12.89 -23.33 -10.33
CA LEU A 57 12.03 -22.70 -11.34
C LEU A 57 11.14 -23.77 -11.95
N ILE A 58 9.91 -23.45 -12.30
CA ILE A 58 8.99 -24.36 -12.95
C ILE A 58 8.58 -23.76 -14.27
N VAL A 59 8.81 -24.48 -15.35
CA VAL A 59 8.50 -24.04 -16.71
C VAL A 59 7.60 -25.07 -17.42
N SER A 60 6.84 -24.61 -18.38
CA SER A 60 6.03 -25.45 -19.27
C SER A 60 6.26 -25.07 -20.71
N ARG A 61 6.29 -26.04 -21.64
CA ARG A 61 6.27 -25.81 -23.10
C ARG A 61 4.85 -25.96 -23.65
N SER A 62 3.88 -25.42 -22.99
CA SER A 62 2.50 -25.43 -23.46
C SER A 62 2.33 -24.58 -24.72
N HIS A 63 1.44 -24.99 -25.62
CA HIS A 63 1.17 -24.31 -26.87
C HIS A 63 0.30 -23.05 -26.63
N ASP A 64 0.67 -21.95 -27.33
CA ASP A 64 -0.20 -20.79 -27.57
C ASP A 64 -0.77 -20.01 -26.37
N LEU A 65 0.05 -19.72 -25.34
CA LEU A 65 -0.34 -18.77 -24.28
C LEU A 65 0.03 -17.32 -24.64
N LYS A 66 -0.85 -16.39 -24.30
CA LYS A 66 -0.63 -14.95 -24.47
C LYS A 66 0.38 -14.44 -23.43
N LEU A 67 1.40 -13.70 -23.88
CA LEU A 67 2.50 -13.21 -23.07
C LEU A 67 2.23 -11.79 -22.54
N LYS A 68 3.02 -11.34 -21.54
CA LYS A 68 2.95 -9.97 -20.97
C LYS A 68 3.03 -8.84 -22.01
N ASP A 69 3.63 -9.08 -23.15
CA ASP A 69 3.73 -8.13 -24.25
C ASP A 69 2.60 -8.29 -25.31
N GLY A 70 1.58 -9.11 -25.00
CA GLY A 70 0.43 -9.36 -25.89
C GLY A 70 0.71 -10.34 -27.03
N THR A 71 1.94 -10.87 -27.17
CA THR A 71 2.29 -11.85 -28.20
C THR A 71 1.90 -13.26 -27.79
N ILE A 72 1.79 -14.20 -28.77
CA ILE A 72 1.49 -15.60 -28.51
C ILE A 72 2.81 -16.38 -28.42
N SER A 73 2.98 -17.22 -27.39
CA SER A 73 4.14 -18.09 -27.25
C SER A 73 4.17 -19.15 -28.38
N LYS A 74 5.22 -19.14 -29.18
CA LYS A 74 5.41 -20.15 -30.23
C LYS A 74 6.49 -21.14 -29.81
N GLY A 75 6.10 -22.14 -28.99
CA GLY A 75 7.06 -23.16 -28.51
C GLY A 75 8.09 -22.68 -27.50
N GLN A 76 7.90 -21.51 -26.92
CA GLN A 76 8.73 -20.95 -25.85
C GLN A 76 8.42 -21.63 -24.51
N ARG A 77 9.40 -21.67 -23.62
CA ARG A 77 9.18 -22.08 -22.23
C ARG A 77 8.46 -20.97 -21.48
N ILE A 78 7.39 -21.33 -20.82
CA ILE A 78 6.57 -20.42 -20.02
C ILE A 78 6.93 -20.63 -18.54
N LEU A 79 7.32 -19.57 -17.85
CA LEU A 79 7.66 -19.62 -16.43
C LEU A 79 6.39 -19.75 -15.58
N ILE A 80 6.18 -20.92 -14.97
CA ILE A 80 5.01 -21.23 -14.14
C ILE A 80 5.24 -20.80 -12.68
N ASP A 81 6.43 -21.07 -12.12
CA ASP A 81 6.84 -20.57 -10.79
C ASP A 81 8.30 -20.13 -10.79
N GLY A 82 8.64 -19.24 -9.88
CA GLY A 82 9.97 -18.68 -9.71
C GLY A 82 10.14 -17.29 -10.33
N GLN A 83 9.08 -16.62 -10.78
CA GLN A 83 9.13 -15.27 -11.36
C GLN A 83 9.87 -14.29 -10.44
N GLN A 84 9.57 -14.28 -9.15
CA GLN A 84 10.21 -13.38 -8.19
C GLN A 84 11.74 -13.59 -8.14
N ARG A 85 12.21 -14.86 -8.23
CA ARG A 85 13.64 -15.19 -8.28
C ARG A 85 14.27 -14.70 -9.57
N VAL A 86 13.62 -14.97 -10.71
CA VAL A 86 14.12 -14.53 -12.02
C VAL A 86 14.18 -13.00 -12.09
N THR A 87 13.14 -12.31 -11.64
CA THR A 87 13.12 -10.85 -11.58
C THR A 87 14.18 -10.30 -10.62
N ALA A 88 14.38 -10.92 -9.46
CA ALA A 88 15.43 -10.56 -8.51
C ALA A 88 16.85 -10.71 -9.10
N LEU A 89 17.11 -11.83 -9.80
CA LEU A 89 18.38 -12.04 -10.49
C LEU A 89 18.59 -11.02 -11.62
N THR A 90 17.55 -10.74 -12.39
CA THR A 90 17.59 -9.74 -13.45
C THR A 90 17.88 -8.32 -12.89
N ALA A 91 17.30 -7.97 -11.75
CA ALA A 91 17.56 -6.71 -11.10
C ALA A 91 18.97 -6.59 -10.53
N ALA A 92 19.41 -7.60 -9.76
CA ALA A 92 20.68 -7.55 -9.04
C ALA A 92 21.91 -7.82 -9.94
N ILE A 93 21.78 -8.66 -10.98
CA ILE A 93 22.88 -9.05 -11.86
C ILE A 93 22.91 -8.21 -13.13
N LEU A 94 21.75 -8.00 -13.80
CA LEU A 94 21.68 -7.22 -15.03
C LEU A 94 21.37 -5.73 -14.79
N GLY A 95 21.27 -5.31 -13.55
CA GLY A 95 21.03 -3.90 -13.20
C GLY A 95 19.69 -3.33 -13.69
N ARG A 96 18.70 -4.17 -14.04
CA ARG A 96 17.40 -3.70 -14.55
C ARG A 96 16.50 -3.20 -13.42
N THR A 97 15.65 -2.22 -13.73
CA THR A 97 14.56 -1.81 -12.83
C THR A 97 13.49 -2.89 -12.72
N VAL A 98 12.76 -2.89 -11.63
CA VAL A 98 11.62 -3.78 -11.41
C VAL A 98 10.35 -2.94 -11.22
N LEU A 99 9.25 -3.43 -11.76
CA LEU A 99 7.93 -2.85 -11.53
C LEU A 99 7.34 -3.46 -10.25
N ASN A 100 7.20 -2.64 -9.21
CA ASN A 100 6.64 -3.07 -7.93
C ASN A 100 5.09 -3.18 -8.01
N LYS A 101 4.47 -3.59 -6.91
CA LYS A 101 3.00 -3.73 -6.84
C LYS A 101 2.26 -2.38 -6.92
N GLU A 102 2.95 -1.28 -6.67
CA GLU A 102 2.46 0.09 -6.84
C GLU A 102 2.74 0.64 -8.26
N TYR A 103 3.06 -0.22 -9.23
CA TYR A 103 3.38 0.10 -10.62
C TYR A 103 4.50 1.14 -10.81
N GLN A 104 5.38 1.26 -9.81
CA GLN A 104 6.55 2.14 -9.88
C GLN A 104 7.77 1.36 -10.30
N GLU A 105 8.51 1.86 -11.27
CA GLU A 105 9.83 1.33 -11.60
C GLU A 105 10.84 1.72 -10.52
N ARG A 106 11.50 0.71 -9.94
CA ARG A 106 12.54 0.91 -8.92
C ARG A 106 13.77 0.08 -9.22
N PRO A 107 14.97 0.66 -9.11
CA PRO A 107 16.19 -0.12 -9.08
C PRO A 107 16.30 -0.88 -7.76
N ILE A 108 16.78 -2.12 -7.82
CA ILE A 108 17.20 -2.87 -6.64
C ILE A 108 18.69 -3.13 -6.80
N ARG A 109 19.50 -2.42 -6.02
CA ARG A 109 20.95 -2.51 -6.04
C ARG A 109 21.45 -3.22 -4.79
N ILE A 110 22.44 -4.08 -4.97
CA ILE A 110 23.05 -4.84 -3.88
C ILE A 110 24.49 -4.39 -3.74
N ALA A 111 24.83 -3.87 -2.58
CA ALA A 111 26.19 -3.49 -2.22
C ALA A 111 26.97 -4.69 -1.69
N TYR A 112 28.30 -4.69 -1.91
CA TYR A 112 29.20 -5.74 -1.49
C TYR A 112 30.36 -5.17 -0.68
N ASN A 113 30.67 -5.79 0.46
CA ASN A 113 31.81 -5.46 1.31
C ASN A 113 32.93 -6.47 1.18
N PRO A 114 34.02 -6.19 0.45
CA PRO A 114 35.16 -7.09 0.35
C PRO A 114 35.91 -7.30 1.68
N PHE A 115 35.72 -6.41 2.66
CA PHE A 115 36.35 -6.53 3.99
C PHE A 115 35.56 -7.42 4.96
N ALA A 116 34.34 -7.84 4.58
CA ALA A 116 33.54 -8.71 5.43
C ALA A 116 34.28 -10.04 5.74
N LYS A 117 34.24 -10.45 7.01
CA LYS A 117 34.74 -11.75 7.47
C LYS A 117 33.76 -12.85 7.11
N GLU A 118 34.22 -14.11 7.16
CA GLU A 118 33.38 -15.28 6.77
C GLU A 118 32.06 -15.39 7.56
N GLU A 119 32.00 -14.86 8.77
CA GLU A 119 30.80 -14.87 9.63
C GLU A 119 29.93 -13.62 9.50
N GLU A 120 30.33 -12.64 8.69
CA GLU A 120 29.64 -11.35 8.50
C GLU A 120 28.88 -11.35 7.16
N ASN A 121 27.75 -10.65 7.11
CA ASN A 121 27.06 -10.43 5.83
C ASN A 121 27.91 -9.55 4.91
N ALA A 122 28.38 -10.16 3.81
CA ALA A 122 29.14 -9.44 2.78
C ALA A 122 28.24 -8.59 1.87
N PHE A 123 26.95 -8.86 1.84
CA PHE A 123 25.97 -8.18 0.98
C PHE A 123 24.95 -7.39 1.79
N GLU A 124 24.68 -6.16 1.35
CA GLU A 124 23.61 -5.32 1.89
C GLU A 124 22.78 -4.69 0.76
N VAL A 125 21.56 -4.26 1.09
CA VAL A 125 20.77 -3.44 0.16
C VAL A 125 21.43 -2.06 0.08
N GLN A 126 21.73 -1.58 -1.13
CA GLN A 126 22.36 -0.27 -1.32
C GLN A 126 21.58 0.85 -0.64
N ASP A 127 22.28 1.70 0.07
CA ASP A 127 21.80 2.96 0.61
C ASP A 127 22.83 4.08 0.45
N GLN A 128 22.53 5.27 0.94
CA GLN A 128 23.40 6.44 0.82
C GLN A 128 24.74 6.28 1.57
N SER A 129 24.82 5.41 2.57
CA SER A 129 26.07 5.15 3.30
C SER A 129 27.03 4.29 2.46
N HIS A 130 26.48 3.32 1.73
CA HIS A 130 27.26 2.47 0.82
C HIS A 130 27.83 3.27 -0.35
N ILE A 131 27.01 4.14 -0.98
CA ILE A 131 27.43 4.99 -2.11
C ILE A 131 28.57 5.96 -1.69
N LYS A 132 28.57 6.42 -0.45
CA LYS A 132 29.61 7.34 0.06
C LYS A 132 30.84 6.63 0.61
N SER A 133 30.77 5.34 0.80
CA SER A 133 31.85 4.54 1.39
C SER A 133 32.87 4.13 0.33
N LYS A 134 34.14 4.35 0.60
CA LYS A 134 35.22 3.81 -0.24
C LYS A 134 35.45 2.30 -0.04
N ARG A 135 34.93 1.74 1.07
CA ARG A 135 35.10 0.31 1.41
C ARG A 135 34.01 -0.58 0.82
N TRP A 136 32.83 -0.03 0.58
CA TRP A 136 31.76 -0.75 -0.04
C TRP A 136 31.80 -0.60 -1.56
N ILE A 137 31.60 -1.68 -2.26
CA ILE A 137 31.23 -1.67 -3.67
C ILE A 137 29.70 -1.52 -3.69
N ASP A 138 29.25 -0.40 -4.14
CA ASP A 138 27.86 0.05 -3.95
C ASP A 138 26.84 -0.70 -4.80
N ASP A 139 27.26 -1.30 -5.95
CA ASP A 139 26.41 -2.08 -6.82
C ASP A 139 27.20 -3.25 -7.46
N ILE A 140 26.83 -4.50 -7.13
CA ILE A 140 27.46 -5.69 -7.71
C ILE A 140 27.18 -5.87 -9.21
N SER A 141 26.15 -5.22 -9.76
CA SER A 141 25.78 -5.38 -11.17
C SER A 141 26.90 -4.96 -12.12
N ILE A 142 27.80 -4.07 -11.68
CA ILE A 142 28.96 -3.65 -12.46
C ILE A 142 29.88 -4.80 -12.86
N PHE A 143 30.02 -5.82 -12.01
CA PHE A 143 30.87 -7.00 -12.28
C PHE A 143 30.33 -7.89 -13.40
N PHE A 144 29.09 -7.67 -13.82
CA PHE A 144 28.40 -8.48 -14.80
C PHE A 144 28.21 -7.76 -16.13
N ASP A 145 28.69 -6.52 -16.23
CA ASP A 145 28.72 -5.76 -17.49
C ASP A 145 29.75 -6.38 -18.44
N ASP A 146 29.41 -6.50 -19.72
CA ASP A 146 30.28 -7.07 -20.75
C ASP A 146 31.56 -6.22 -20.98
N ASN A 147 31.56 -4.94 -20.56
CA ASN A 147 32.69 -4.02 -20.66
C ASN A 147 33.44 -3.84 -19.34
N PHE A 148 33.15 -4.67 -18.31
CA PHE A 148 33.81 -4.55 -17.01
C PHE A 148 35.30 -4.90 -17.12
N ASP A 149 36.16 -3.93 -16.77
CA ASP A 149 37.61 -4.11 -16.67
C ASP A 149 37.99 -4.44 -15.22
N ASP A 150 38.23 -5.72 -14.96
CA ASP A 150 38.56 -6.21 -13.62
C ASP A 150 39.92 -5.68 -13.13
N PHE A 151 40.89 -5.52 -14.03
CA PHE A 151 42.22 -5.01 -13.68
C PHE A 151 42.18 -3.53 -13.29
N GLU A 152 41.52 -2.70 -14.08
CA GLU A 152 41.36 -1.27 -13.79
C GLU A 152 40.59 -1.08 -12.49
N PHE A 153 39.48 -1.79 -12.32
CA PHE A 153 38.65 -1.70 -11.11
C PHE A 153 39.43 -2.09 -9.86
N ILE A 154 40.13 -3.23 -9.86
CA ILE A 154 40.90 -3.73 -8.71
C ILE A 154 42.01 -2.76 -8.35
N THR A 155 42.71 -2.22 -9.36
CA THR A 155 43.79 -1.25 -9.14
C THR A 155 43.25 0.01 -8.45
N ASN A 156 42.22 0.62 -9.00
CA ASN A 156 41.62 1.84 -8.44
C ASN A 156 41.05 1.63 -7.03
N TYR A 157 40.39 0.48 -6.80
CA TYR A 157 39.85 0.16 -5.47
C TYR A 157 40.95 -0.01 -4.42
N CYS A 158 42.06 -0.68 -4.75
CA CYS A 158 43.19 -0.85 -3.82
C CYS A 158 43.97 0.44 -3.60
N GLU A 159 44.03 1.36 -4.58
CA GLU A 159 44.58 2.69 -4.37
C GLU A 159 43.77 3.48 -3.34
N GLU A 160 42.44 3.36 -3.37
CA GLU A 160 41.57 3.99 -2.38
C GLU A 160 41.54 3.26 -1.03
N ASN A 161 41.90 1.97 -0.99
CA ASN A 161 41.90 1.10 0.19
C ASN A 161 43.24 0.38 0.32
N PRO A 162 44.30 1.05 0.77
CA PRO A 162 45.67 0.48 0.84
C PRO A 162 45.82 -0.73 1.77
N ASP A 163 44.82 -0.98 2.62
CA ASP A 163 44.76 -2.14 3.52
C ASP A 163 44.17 -3.41 2.86
N MET A 164 43.73 -3.31 1.59
CA MET A 164 43.23 -4.44 0.79
C MET A 164 44.31 -4.98 -0.13
N ASP A 165 44.56 -6.28 -0.03
CA ASP A 165 45.52 -6.98 -0.94
C ASP A 165 44.85 -7.23 -2.31
N ILE A 166 45.56 -6.87 -3.39
CA ILE A 166 45.11 -7.01 -4.78
C ILE A 166 44.68 -8.46 -5.11
N LYS A 167 45.43 -9.44 -4.66
CA LYS A 167 45.13 -10.87 -4.95
C LYS A 167 43.92 -11.33 -4.16
N GLU A 168 43.78 -10.84 -2.93
CA GLU A 168 42.61 -11.13 -2.10
C GLU A 168 41.36 -10.52 -2.69
N LEU A 169 41.38 -9.24 -3.09
CA LEU A 169 40.28 -8.58 -3.73
C LEU A 169 39.87 -9.29 -5.03
N ASN A 170 40.84 -9.62 -5.89
CA ASN A 170 40.56 -10.34 -7.13
C ASN A 170 39.86 -11.68 -6.85
N LYS A 171 40.32 -12.44 -5.84
CA LYS A 171 39.67 -13.69 -5.45
C LYS A 171 38.23 -13.47 -4.98
N LYS A 172 37.98 -12.41 -4.21
CA LYS A 172 36.66 -12.08 -3.69
C LYS A 172 35.71 -11.63 -4.81
N ILE A 173 36.16 -10.75 -5.73
CA ILE A 173 35.38 -10.33 -6.89
C ILE A 173 35.05 -11.52 -7.81
N LYS A 174 36.02 -12.39 -8.10
CA LYS A 174 35.78 -13.61 -8.89
C LYS A 174 34.71 -14.49 -8.26
N ARG A 175 34.72 -14.63 -6.94
CA ARG A 175 33.65 -15.38 -6.24
C ARG A 175 32.26 -14.73 -6.40
N VAL A 176 32.17 -13.40 -6.49
CA VAL A 176 30.89 -12.72 -6.82
C VAL A 176 30.51 -13.01 -8.27
N ILE A 177 31.43 -12.90 -9.22
CA ILE A 177 31.19 -13.22 -10.64
C ILE A 177 30.76 -14.67 -10.83
N ASP A 178 31.32 -15.58 -10.05
CA ASP A 178 30.99 -17.03 -10.05
C ASP A 178 29.54 -17.32 -9.66
N ILE A 179 28.78 -16.37 -9.16
CA ILE A 179 27.32 -16.49 -8.98
C ILE A 179 26.65 -16.89 -10.31
N ARG A 180 27.13 -16.40 -11.46
CA ARG A 180 26.62 -16.78 -12.79
C ARG A 180 26.70 -18.28 -13.07
N THR A 181 27.67 -18.96 -12.52
CA THR A 181 27.92 -20.38 -12.75
C THR A 181 27.14 -21.30 -11.79
N LYS A 182 26.47 -20.73 -10.79
CA LYS A 182 25.71 -21.52 -9.81
C LYS A 182 24.47 -22.13 -10.44
N ASP A 183 24.22 -23.39 -10.10
CA ASP A 183 23.07 -24.13 -10.62
C ASP A 183 21.77 -23.78 -9.88
N ILE A 184 20.70 -23.61 -10.63
CA ILE A 184 19.32 -23.58 -10.15
C ILE A 184 18.58 -24.77 -10.77
N GLY A 185 17.79 -25.48 -9.96
CA GLY A 185 16.96 -26.57 -10.46
C GLY A 185 15.79 -26.02 -11.27
N VAL A 186 15.55 -26.60 -12.44
CA VAL A 186 14.41 -26.27 -13.31
C VAL A 186 13.55 -27.50 -13.46
N VAL A 187 12.27 -27.40 -13.11
CA VAL A 187 11.26 -28.43 -13.33
C VAL A 187 10.53 -28.07 -14.62
N GLU A 188 10.70 -28.88 -15.66
CA GLU A 188 9.98 -28.71 -16.93
C GLU A 188 8.77 -29.64 -16.95
N LEU A 189 7.56 -29.05 -17.09
CA LEU A 189 6.32 -29.80 -17.19
C LEU A 189 6.20 -30.44 -18.57
N ALA A 190 5.58 -31.64 -18.61
CA ALA A 190 5.39 -32.36 -19.85
C ALA A 190 4.58 -31.54 -20.86
N SER A 191 4.98 -31.55 -22.13
CA SER A 191 4.41 -30.73 -23.20
C SER A 191 3.00 -31.12 -23.62
N ASP A 192 2.52 -32.29 -23.22
CA ASP A 192 1.20 -32.84 -23.53
C ASP A 192 0.13 -32.47 -22.48
N LEU A 193 0.49 -31.66 -21.47
CA LEU A 193 -0.46 -31.19 -20.47
C LEU A 193 -1.35 -30.08 -21.04
N ASP A 194 -2.66 -30.21 -20.81
CA ASP A 194 -3.61 -29.17 -21.13
C ASP A 194 -3.48 -27.93 -20.19
N VAL A 195 -4.00 -26.80 -20.63
CA VAL A 195 -3.91 -25.51 -19.92
C VAL A 195 -4.53 -25.58 -18.53
N ASP A 196 -5.63 -26.30 -18.37
CA ASP A 196 -6.32 -26.44 -17.07
C ASP A 196 -5.45 -27.21 -16.08
N THR A 197 -4.82 -28.30 -16.53
CA THR A 197 -3.86 -29.08 -15.72
C THR A 197 -2.64 -28.23 -15.32
N VAL A 198 -2.09 -27.44 -16.24
CA VAL A 198 -0.96 -26.52 -15.96
C VAL A 198 -1.38 -25.46 -14.95
N THR A 199 -2.59 -24.91 -15.10
CA THR A 199 -3.16 -23.94 -14.16
C THR A 199 -3.38 -24.55 -12.77
N ASP A 200 -3.89 -25.76 -12.69
CA ASP A 200 -4.06 -26.50 -11.43
C ASP A 200 -2.71 -26.76 -10.73
N ILE A 201 -1.69 -27.14 -11.51
CA ILE A 201 -0.32 -27.30 -10.99
C ILE A 201 0.22 -25.97 -10.45
N PHE A 202 0.04 -24.88 -11.21
CA PHE A 202 0.42 -23.53 -10.78
C PHE A 202 -0.23 -23.15 -9.45
N ILE A 203 -1.54 -23.36 -9.31
CA ILE A 203 -2.29 -23.07 -8.09
C ILE A 203 -1.77 -23.89 -6.90
N ARG A 204 -1.52 -25.20 -7.10
CA ARG A 204 -1.06 -26.10 -6.03
C ARG A 204 0.33 -25.75 -5.53
N ILE A 205 1.25 -25.45 -6.45
CA ILE A 205 2.65 -25.12 -6.12
C ILE A 205 2.71 -23.80 -5.35
N ASN A 206 1.99 -22.79 -5.82
CA ASN A 206 1.97 -21.47 -5.18
C ASN A 206 1.23 -21.45 -3.83
N LYS A 207 0.38 -22.44 -3.56
CA LYS A 207 -0.34 -22.55 -2.28
C LYS A 207 0.58 -22.82 -1.09
N GLU A 208 1.73 -23.44 -1.31
CA GLU A 208 2.71 -23.81 -0.26
C GLU A 208 3.93 -22.86 -0.19
N GLY A 209 4.04 -21.90 -1.14
CA GLY A 209 5.11 -20.91 -1.23
C GLY A 209 4.82 -19.58 -0.51
N ALA A 210 5.35 -18.47 -1.03
CA ALA A 210 4.94 -17.14 -0.58
C ALA A 210 3.43 -17.00 -0.81
N VAL A 211 2.68 -16.83 0.29
CA VAL A 211 1.21 -16.89 0.30
C VAL A 211 0.64 -15.97 -0.80
N LEU A 212 0.14 -16.57 -1.88
CA LEU A 212 -0.66 -15.85 -2.86
C LEU A 212 -1.92 -15.34 -2.16
N SER A 213 -2.23 -14.07 -2.35
CA SER A 213 -3.50 -13.53 -1.87
C SER A 213 -4.66 -14.18 -2.63
N GLN A 214 -5.85 -14.18 -2.06
CA GLN A 214 -7.03 -14.68 -2.77
C GLN A 214 -7.29 -13.89 -4.06
N ALA A 215 -6.92 -12.61 -4.08
CA ALA A 215 -7.00 -11.76 -5.26
C ALA A 215 -6.05 -12.23 -6.39
N ASP A 216 -4.83 -12.69 -6.06
CA ASP A 216 -3.91 -13.27 -7.05
C ASP A 216 -4.52 -14.50 -7.74
N PHE A 217 -5.22 -15.36 -6.97
CA PHE A 217 -5.93 -16.52 -7.53
C PHE A 217 -7.07 -16.09 -8.46
N VAL A 218 -7.84 -15.07 -8.06
CA VAL A 218 -8.91 -14.52 -8.91
C VAL A 218 -8.32 -13.98 -10.21
N MET A 219 -7.26 -13.17 -10.13
CA MET A 219 -6.59 -12.60 -11.32
C MET A 219 -6.04 -13.68 -12.23
N SER A 220 -5.45 -14.74 -11.67
CA SER A 220 -4.97 -15.89 -12.45
C SER A 220 -6.13 -16.64 -13.13
N LYS A 221 -7.26 -16.81 -12.44
CA LYS A 221 -8.44 -17.46 -13.02
C LYS A 221 -9.06 -16.64 -14.14
N ILE A 222 -9.15 -15.31 -13.96
CA ILE A 222 -9.62 -14.38 -14.99
C ILE A 222 -8.70 -14.44 -16.23
N ALA A 223 -7.39 -14.41 -16.02
CA ALA A 223 -6.41 -14.43 -17.11
C ALA A 223 -6.40 -15.73 -17.92
N ALA A 224 -6.71 -16.86 -17.28
CA ALA A 224 -6.79 -18.17 -17.94
C ALA A 224 -8.08 -18.38 -18.73
N ASP A 225 -9.06 -17.48 -18.60
CA ASP A 225 -10.32 -17.59 -19.31
C ASP A 225 -10.26 -16.95 -20.71
N GLU A 226 -10.47 -17.77 -21.73
CA GLU A 226 -10.57 -17.33 -23.14
C GLU A 226 -12.04 -17.21 -23.60
N LYS A 227 -12.98 -17.80 -22.86
CA LYS A 227 -14.37 -17.99 -23.32
C LYS A 227 -15.27 -16.80 -22.97
N TYR A 228 -15.09 -16.23 -21.78
CA TYR A 228 -15.97 -15.19 -21.23
C TYR A 228 -15.30 -13.80 -21.20
N GLY A 229 -14.22 -13.62 -21.97
CA GLY A 229 -13.51 -12.33 -22.08
C GLY A 229 -12.60 -12.01 -20.90
N GLY A 230 -12.14 -13.04 -20.17
CA GLY A 230 -11.27 -12.87 -19.01
C GLY A 230 -9.99 -12.10 -19.31
N ASN A 231 -9.35 -12.33 -20.46
CA ASN A 231 -8.14 -11.62 -20.87
C ASN A 231 -8.31 -10.09 -20.92
N ILE A 232 -9.41 -9.61 -21.52
CA ILE A 232 -9.66 -8.16 -21.60
C ILE A 232 -10.06 -7.58 -20.24
N LEU A 233 -10.83 -8.34 -19.46
CA LEU A 233 -11.20 -7.96 -18.09
C LEU A 233 -9.96 -7.84 -17.20
N ARG A 234 -9.01 -8.77 -17.31
CA ARG A 234 -7.75 -8.72 -16.61
C ARG A 234 -6.95 -7.47 -16.95
N LYS A 235 -6.78 -7.19 -18.26
CA LYS A 235 -6.12 -5.97 -18.73
C LYS A 235 -6.80 -4.71 -18.21
N ALA A 236 -8.13 -4.69 -18.20
CA ALA A 236 -8.89 -3.56 -17.69
C ALA A 236 -8.57 -3.27 -16.22
N ILE A 237 -8.51 -4.30 -15.37
CA ILE A 237 -8.17 -4.16 -13.96
C ILE A 237 -6.73 -3.66 -13.80
N ASP A 238 -5.75 -4.32 -14.44
CA ASP A 238 -4.34 -3.98 -14.33
C ASP A 238 -4.05 -2.55 -14.83
N HIS A 239 -4.60 -2.18 -15.98
CA HIS A 239 -4.37 -0.86 -16.57
C HIS A 239 -5.06 0.25 -15.79
N PHE A 240 -6.27 0.02 -15.28
CA PHE A 240 -6.92 1.00 -14.41
C PHE A 240 -6.08 1.32 -13.17
N CYS A 241 -5.60 0.27 -12.47
CA CYS A 241 -4.72 0.45 -11.32
C CYS A 241 -3.43 1.18 -11.67
N HIS A 242 -2.83 0.86 -12.82
CA HIS A 242 -1.59 1.49 -13.25
C HIS A 242 -1.80 2.96 -13.59
N ILE A 243 -2.82 3.28 -14.40
CA ILE A 243 -3.10 4.66 -14.83
C ILE A 243 -3.51 5.54 -13.65
N SER A 244 -4.23 4.99 -12.65
CA SER A 244 -4.59 5.74 -11.43
C SER A 244 -3.36 6.25 -10.67
N ILE A 245 -2.25 5.51 -10.72
CA ILE A 245 -0.99 5.88 -10.06
C ILE A 245 -0.10 6.72 -11.00
N ASP A 246 -0.04 6.35 -12.27
CA ASP A 246 0.74 7.00 -13.32
C ASP A 246 -0.14 7.31 -14.55
N PRO A 247 -0.81 8.46 -14.60
CA PRO A 247 -1.67 8.86 -15.72
C PRO A 247 -0.97 8.87 -17.07
N VAL A 248 0.35 9.12 -17.10
CA VAL A 248 1.15 9.15 -18.36
C VAL A 248 1.22 7.76 -19.01
N PHE A 249 1.02 6.70 -18.24
CA PHE A 249 1.00 5.34 -18.76
C PHE A 249 -0.08 5.12 -19.84
N TYR A 250 -1.18 5.90 -19.83
CA TYR A 250 -2.20 5.83 -20.87
C TYR A 250 -1.61 6.12 -22.27
N ASP A 251 -0.69 7.07 -22.40
CA ASP A 251 0.00 7.36 -23.67
C ASP A 251 0.86 6.19 -24.16
N THR A 252 1.37 5.39 -23.23
CA THR A 252 2.12 4.17 -23.53
C THR A 252 1.20 3.07 -24.07
N LEU A 253 -0.01 2.96 -23.52
CA LEU A 253 -1.02 2.03 -24.02
C LEU A 253 -1.50 2.42 -25.42
N GLU A 254 -1.73 3.70 -25.69
CA GLU A 254 -2.12 4.18 -27.03
C GLU A 254 -1.11 3.78 -28.13
N LYS A 255 0.17 3.67 -27.76
CA LYS A 255 1.24 3.26 -28.69
C LYS A 255 1.35 1.74 -28.83
N ASN A 256 1.21 1.01 -27.74
CA ASN A 256 1.61 -0.40 -27.66
C ASN A 256 0.43 -1.39 -27.68
N ASP A 257 -0.77 -0.99 -27.27
CA ASP A 257 -1.97 -1.85 -27.20
C ASP A 257 -3.22 -1.10 -27.68
N LYS A 258 -3.21 -0.73 -28.97
CA LYS A 258 -4.32 0.01 -29.60
C LYS A 258 -5.64 -0.74 -29.53
N GLU A 259 -5.62 -2.07 -29.65
CA GLU A 259 -6.81 -2.90 -29.57
C GLU A 259 -7.50 -2.76 -28.20
N PHE A 260 -6.71 -2.75 -27.14
CA PHE A 260 -7.26 -2.52 -25.79
C PHE A 260 -7.79 -1.09 -25.64
N VAL A 261 -7.05 -0.08 -26.09
CA VAL A 261 -7.46 1.32 -25.98
C VAL A 261 -8.78 1.60 -26.73
N GLU A 262 -8.99 0.95 -27.88
CA GLU A 262 -10.23 1.05 -28.67
C GLU A 262 -11.40 0.24 -28.07
N SER A 263 -11.14 -0.66 -27.13
CA SER A 263 -12.18 -1.43 -26.44
C SER A 263 -13.04 -0.54 -25.54
N GLU A 264 -14.22 -1.07 -25.15
CA GLU A 264 -15.11 -0.41 -24.18
C GLU A 264 -14.39 -0.06 -22.87
N PHE A 265 -13.53 -0.96 -22.37
CA PHE A 265 -12.74 -0.74 -21.15
C PHE A 265 -11.70 0.38 -21.34
N GLY A 266 -10.93 0.34 -22.44
CA GLY A 266 -9.93 1.36 -22.71
C GLY A 266 -10.53 2.76 -22.81
N GLN A 267 -11.68 2.88 -23.50
CA GLN A 267 -12.40 4.14 -23.60
C GLN A 267 -12.99 4.60 -22.27
N SER A 268 -13.47 3.68 -21.44
CA SER A 268 -14.08 4.00 -20.13
C SER A 268 -13.09 4.53 -19.10
N MET A 269 -11.78 4.26 -19.25
CA MET A 269 -10.73 4.72 -18.34
C MET A 269 -9.92 5.92 -18.88
N LYS A 270 -10.25 6.44 -20.06
CA LYS A 270 -9.53 7.56 -20.68
C LYS A 270 -9.44 8.80 -19.81
N TRP A 271 -10.44 9.04 -18.96
CA TRP A 271 -10.49 10.16 -18.03
C TRP A 271 -9.37 10.16 -16.98
N LEU A 272 -8.83 8.97 -16.64
CA LEU A 272 -7.70 8.85 -15.71
C LEU A 272 -6.41 9.52 -16.24
N ARG A 273 -6.30 9.74 -17.54
CA ARG A 273 -5.16 10.46 -18.13
C ARG A 273 -4.99 11.87 -17.55
N ASP A 274 -6.12 12.51 -17.20
CA ASP A 274 -6.17 13.87 -16.67
C ASP A 274 -6.39 13.89 -15.15
N ASP A 275 -6.42 12.70 -14.49
CA ASP A 275 -6.59 12.58 -13.06
C ASP A 275 -5.29 12.93 -12.32
N ASN A 276 -5.40 13.80 -11.32
CA ASN A 276 -4.30 14.21 -10.45
C ASN A 276 -4.62 13.93 -8.98
N ASP A 277 -5.63 13.13 -8.69
CA ASP A 277 -6.09 12.83 -7.34
C ASP A 277 -5.40 11.58 -6.80
N SER A 278 -4.69 11.71 -5.69
CA SER A 278 -3.97 10.62 -5.02
C SER A 278 -4.64 10.14 -3.73
N ILE A 279 -5.94 10.38 -3.57
CA ILE A 279 -6.66 9.93 -2.36
C ILE A 279 -7.00 8.45 -2.44
N TYR A 280 -7.36 7.98 -3.63
CA TYR A 280 -7.71 6.59 -3.85
C TYR A 280 -7.08 6.08 -5.15
N ASP A 281 -5.88 5.51 -5.02
CA ASP A 281 -5.18 4.78 -6.08
C ASP A 281 -5.42 3.29 -5.84
N PRO A 282 -6.46 2.68 -6.44
CA PRO A 282 -6.86 1.32 -6.10
C PRO A 282 -5.87 0.28 -6.62
N SER A 283 -5.66 -0.77 -5.82
CA SER A 283 -5.02 -2.00 -6.27
C SER A 283 -6.05 -2.91 -6.96
N TYR A 284 -5.56 -3.93 -7.70
CA TYR A 284 -6.47 -4.96 -8.26
C TYR A 284 -7.25 -5.71 -7.16
N GLU A 285 -6.70 -5.84 -5.95
CA GLU A 285 -7.40 -6.43 -4.81
C GLU A 285 -8.61 -5.57 -4.40
N ASP A 286 -8.44 -4.25 -4.35
CA ASP A 286 -9.52 -3.31 -4.03
C ASP A 286 -10.62 -3.37 -5.09
N MET A 287 -10.26 -3.34 -6.38
CA MET A 287 -11.23 -3.43 -7.48
C MET A 287 -12.01 -4.74 -7.46
N LEU A 288 -11.32 -5.87 -7.25
CA LEU A 288 -11.96 -7.18 -7.14
C LEU A 288 -12.87 -7.26 -5.92
N ARG A 289 -12.42 -6.76 -4.76
CA ARG A 289 -13.17 -6.77 -3.51
C ARG A 289 -14.45 -5.96 -3.62
N VAL A 290 -14.35 -4.71 -4.06
CA VAL A 290 -15.52 -3.82 -4.23
C VAL A 290 -16.51 -4.42 -5.21
N SER A 291 -16.05 -4.84 -6.39
CA SER A 291 -16.90 -5.42 -7.44
C SER A 291 -17.58 -6.71 -6.98
N PHE A 292 -16.84 -7.59 -6.29
CA PHE A 292 -17.35 -8.84 -5.78
C PHE A 292 -18.40 -8.63 -4.69
N VAL A 293 -18.08 -7.84 -3.68
CA VAL A 293 -19.03 -7.57 -2.58
C VAL A 293 -20.30 -6.91 -3.12
N HIS A 294 -20.13 -5.93 -4.02
CA HIS A 294 -21.25 -5.21 -4.63
C HIS A 294 -22.19 -6.10 -5.44
N MET A 295 -21.64 -6.92 -6.35
CA MET A 295 -22.43 -7.68 -7.32
C MET A 295 -22.88 -9.05 -6.83
N PHE A 296 -22.05 -9.72 -6.01
CA PHE A 296 -22.32 -11.09 -5.57
C PHE A 296 -22.91 -11.17 -4.17
N SER A 297 -22.92 -10.06 -3.43
CA SER A 297 -23.42 -10.03 -2.04
C SER A 297 -22.66 -11.00 -1.13
N ARG A 298 -21.35 -11.15 -1.35
CA ARG A 298 -20.43 -12.01 -0.61
C ARG A 298 -19.14 -11.25 -0.28
N GLY A 299 -18.56 -11.53 0.89
CA GLY A 299 -17.36 -10.84 1.36
C GLY A 299 -16.05 -11.61 1.16
N LYS A 300 -16.10 -12.91 0.86
CA LYS A 300 -14.91 -13.77 0.86
C LYS A 300 -14.40 -14.01 -0.57
N LEU A 301 -13.30 -13.38 -0.95
CA LEU A 301 -12.73 -13.49 -2.31
C LEU A 301 -12.45 -14.94 -2.76
N LYS A 302 -12.20 -15.87 -1.83
CA LYS A 302 -12.09 -17.29 -2.16
C LYS A 302 -13.36 -17.86 -2.84
N ASP A 303 -14.53 -17.29 -2.51
CA ASP A 303 -15.79 -17.73 -3.12
C ASP A 303 -15.87 -17.28 -4.57
N LEU A 304 -15.25 -16.15 -4.93
CA LEU A 304 -15.17 -15.67 -6.32
C LEU A 304 -14.37 -16.65 -7.21
N VAL A 305 -13.23 -17.17 -6.73
CA VAL A 305 -12.47 -18.20 -7.45
C VAL A 305 -13.35 -19.42 -7.76
N SER A 306 -14.13 -19.87 -6.77
CA SER A 306 -15.03 -21.01 -6.93
C SER A 306 -16.14 -20.72 -7.94
N LEU A 307 -16.76 -19.53 -7.89
CA LEU A 307 -17.82 -19.10 -8.79
C LEU A 307 -17.34 -18.98 -10.25
N LEU A 308 -16.17 -18.36 -10.46
CA LEU A 308 -15.55 -18.26 -11.78
C LEU A 308 -15.13 -19.63 -12.35
N SER A 309 -15.00 -20.65 -11.49
CA SER A 309 -14.81 -22.04 -11.91
C SER A 309 -16.12 -22.79 -12.14
N GLY A 310 -17.27 -22.14 -11.97
CA GLY A 310 -18.59 -22.74 -12.18
C GLY A 310 -19.14 -23.50 -10.99
N ARG A 311 -18.56 -23.36 -9.78
CA ARG A 311 -19.00 -24.12 -8.61
C ARG A 311 -20.37 -23.68 -8.10
N ASP A 312 -21.29 -24.63 -8.05
CA ASP A 312 -22.56 -24.50 -7.34
C ASP A 312 -22.35 -24.71 -5.84
N PHE A 313 -22.70 -23.73 -5.00
CA PHE A 313 -22.51 -23.85 -3.54
C PHE A 313 -23.56 -24.75 -2.85
N GLU A 314 -24.69 -25.01 -3.48
CA GLU A 314 -25.75 -25.86 -2.95
C GLU A 314 -25.48 -27.33 -3.29
N THR A 315 -25.31 -27.63 -4.58
CA THR A 315 -25.07 -28.99 -5.06
C THR A 315 -23.61 -29.43 -4.98
N ARG A 316 -22.69 -28.50 -4.89
CA ARG A 316 -21.22 -28.65 -4.94
C ARG A 316 -20.67 -29.14 -6.28
N ASP A 317 -21.52 -29.22 -7.30
CA ASP A 317 -21.15 -29.57 -8.67
C ASP A 317 -20.58 -28.36 -9.41
N TYR A 318 -19.98 -28.61 -10.58
CA TYR A 318 -19.48 -27.56 -11.47
C TYR A 318 -20.42 -27.45 -12.67
N LYS A 319 -20.91 -26.22 -12.91
CA LYS A 319 -21.84 -25.88 -13.99
C LYS A 319 -21.30 -24.71 -14.79
N GLU A 320 -21.25 -24.83 -16.10
CA GLU A 320 -20.76 -23.81 -17.01
C GLU A 320 -21.57 -22.51 -16.92
N GLU A 321 -22.89 -22.63 -16.76
CA GLU A 321 -23.80 -21.49 -16.60
C GLU A 321 -23.46 -20.61 -15.40
N ILE A 322 -22.93 -21.19 -14.31
CA ILE A 322 -22.48 -20.45 -13.12
C ILE A 322 -21.20 -19.70 -13.41
N ALA A 323 -20.27 -20.30 -14.18
CA ALA A 323 -19.06 -19.61 -14.59
C ALA A 323 -19.40 -18.39 -15.47
N GLU A 324 -20.22 -18.58 -16.50
CA GLU A 324 -20.67 -17.52 -17.40
C GLU A 324 -21.37 -16.38 -16.65
N ASP A 325 -22.35 -16.66 -15.81
CA ASP A 325 -23.04 -15.66 -14.97
C ASP A 325 -22.06 -14.93 -14.05
N SER A 326 -21.08 -15.65 -13.49
CA SER A 326 -20.07 -15.07 -12.60
C SER A 326 -19.11 -14.12 -13.34
N PHE A 327 -18.64 -14.49 -14.54
CA PHE A 327 -17.83 -13.60 -15.36
C PHE A 327 -18.61 -12.34 -15.78
N ASN A 328 -19.88 -12.50 -16.17
CA ASN A 328 -20.75 -11.38 -16.53
C ASN A 328 -20.96 -10.42 -15.34
N LYS A 329 -21.29 -10.96 -14.16
CA LYS A 329 -21.45 -10.16 -12.94
C LYS A 329 -20.17 -9.45 -12.53
N LEU A 330 -19.02 -10.13 -12.60
CA LEU A 330 -17.74 -9.50 -12.27
C LEU A 330 -17.42 -8.38 -13.26
N THR A 331 -17.63 -8.61 -14.55
CA THR A 331 -17.42 -7.61 -15.61
C THR A 331 -18.27 -6.35 -15.35
N GLU A 332 -19.54 -6.50 -15.02
CA GLU A 332 -20.40 -5.36 -14.68
C GLU A 332 -19.97 -4.69 -13.37
N GLY A 333 -19.53 -5.44 -12.37
CA GLY A 333 -18.99 -4.89 -11.14
C GLY A 333 -17.73 -4.03 -11.38
N ILE A 334 -16.81 -4.50 -12.22
CA ILE A 334 -15.62 -3.74 -12.64
C ILE A 334 -16.02 -2.49 -13.44
N LYS A 335 -16.99 -2.57 -14.35
CA LYS A 335 -17.52 -1.39 -15.06
C LYS A 335 -18.12 -0.37 -14.10
N HIS A 336 -18.88 -0.82 -13.09
CA HIS A 336 -19.41 0.09 -12.06
C HIS A 336 -18.28 0.77 -11.28
N PHE A 337 -17.24 0.02 -10.90
CA PHE A 337 -16.09 0.56 -10.20
C PHE A 337 -15.36 1.62 -11.02
N MET A 338 -15.08 1.34 -12.29
CA MET A 338 -14.30 2.20 -13.20
C MET A 338 -15.07 3.41 -13.73
N ARG A 339 -16.39 3.44 -13.54
CA ARG A 339 -17.22 4.52 -14.11
C ARG A 339 -16.83 5.86 -13.50
N GLN A 340 -16.30 6.78 -14.32
CA GLN A 340 -15.83 8.11 -13.92
C GLN A 340 -16.75 8.79 -12.90
N TYR A 341 -18.04 8.91 -13.23
CA TYR A 341 -19.00 9.57 -12.36
C TYR A 341 -19.07 8.93 -10.96
N TYR A 342 -19.07 7.59 -10.85
CA TYR A 342 -19.16 6.92 -9.56
C TYR A 342 -17.86 7.07 -8.78
N PHE A 343 -16.73 6.89 -9.44
CA PHE A 343 -15.41 6.99 -8.82
C PHE A 343 -15.17 8.39 -8.27
N GLU A 344 -15.35 9.43 -9.10
CA GLU A 344 -15.19 10.84 -8.68
C GLU A 344 -16.16 11.23 -7.56
N GLN A 345 -17.44 10.82 -7.64
CA GLN A 345 -18.41 11.13 -6.58
C GLN A 345 -18.10 10.41 -5.28
N PHE A 346 -17.55 9.21 -5.33
CA PHE A 346 -17.04 8.49 -4.16
C PHE A 346 -15.83 9.22 -3.55
N VAL A 347 -14.83 9.58 -4.34
CA VAL A 347 -13.67 10.35 -3.88
C VAL A 347 -14.11 11.68 -3.27
N LEU A 348 -15.09 12.36 -3.86
CA LEU A 348 -15.68 13.58 -3.28
C LEU A 348 -16.38 13.32 -1.94
N ALA A 349 -17.03 12.15 -1.75
CA ALA A 349 -17.63 11.80 -0.47
C ALA A 349 -16.53 11.61 0.60
N VAL A 350 -15.42 10.94 0.27
CA VAL A 350 -14.25 10.77 1.15
C VAL A 350 -13.65 12.14 1.52
N LYS A 351 -13.45 13.01 0.55
CA LYS A 351 -12.95 14.39 0.78
C LYS A 351 -13.89 15.23 1.64
N SER A 352 -15.20 15.10 1.44
CA SER A 352 -16.19 15.82 2.23
C SER A 352 -16.20 15.41 3.71
N ALA A 353 -15.79 14.19 4.00
CA ALA A 353 -15.54 13.71 5.35
C ALA A 353 -14.19 14.20 5.94
N GLY A 354 -13.42 15.02 5.22
CA GLY A 354 -12.15 15.57 5.70
C GLY A 354 -10.92 14.70 5.43
N PHE A 355 -11.07 13.55 4.79
CA PHE A 355 -9.93 12.72 4.39
C PHE A 355 -9.37 13.23 3.06
N ILE A 356 -8.50 14.24 3.17
CA ILE A 356 -7.94 14.97 2.02
C ILE A 356 -6.63 14.36 1.48
N SER A 357 -6.14 13.30 2.08
CA SER A 357 -4.93 12.59 1.70
C SER A 357 -5.06 11.11 2.04
N SER A 358 -4.48 10.25 1.22
CA SER A 358 -4.38 8.80 1.49
C SER A 358 -3.72 8.48 2.84
N LYS A 359 -2.82 9.34 3.32
CA LYS A 359 -2.18 9.21 4.65
C LYS A 359 -3.16 9.31 5.82
N LEU A 360 -4.33 9.94 5.65
CA LEU A 360 -5.38 9.98 6.66
C LEU A 360 -6.24 8.71 6.66
N ILE A 361 -6.17 7.90 5.61
CA ILE A 361 -7.00 6.70 5.46
C ILE A 361 -6.21 5.50 6.00
N ASN A 362 -6.52 5.07 7.22
CA ASN A 362 -5.76 4.03 7.93
C ASN A 362 -6.32 2.62 7.71
N SER A 363 -7.37 2.48 6.91
CA SER A 363 -8.01 1.20 6.64
C SER A 363 -8.52 1.14 5.21
N GLN A 364 -7.76 0.48 4.35
CA GLN A 364 -8.16 0.22 2.96
C GLN A 364 -9.48 -0.55 2.92
N ASN A 365 -9.65 -1.56 3.77
CA ASN A 365 -10.89 -2.32 3.85
C ASN A 365 -12.13 -1.46 4.19
N ALA A 366 -11.96 -0.42 5.02
CA ALA A 366 -13.05 0.51 5.32
C ALA A 366 -13.37 1.41 4.12
N LEU A 367 -12.35 1.82 3.36
CA LEU A 367 -12.50 2.59 2.14
C LEU A 367 -13.21 1.76 1.06
N ASP A 368 -12.77 0.52 0.81
CA ASP A 368 -13.37 -0.39 -0.15
C ASP A 368 -14.86 -0.64 0.15
N PHE A 369 -15.17 -0.94 1.41
CA PHE A 369 -16.58 -1.18 1.76
C PHE A 369 -17.42 0.11 1.73
N ALA A 370 -16.83 1.27 2.02
CA ALA A 370 -17.51 2.56 1.81
C ALA A 370 -17.84 2.79 0.33
N TYR A 371 -16.97 2.32 -0.60
CA TYR A 371 -17.27 2.37 -2.02
C TYR A 371 -18.41 1.40 -2.40
N VAL A 372 -18.47 0.20 -1.80
CA VAL A 372 -19.62 -0.71 -1.95
C VAL A 372 -20.91 -0.02 -1.50
N VAL A 373 -20.90 0.64 -0.34
CA VAL A 373 -22.06 1.40 0.18
C VAL A 373 -22.46 2.51 -0.77
N PHE A 374 -21.49 3.27 -1.29
CA PHE A 374 -21.76 4.30 -2.30
C PHE A 374 -22.46 3.72 -3.54
N LEU A 375 -21.92 2.61 -4.11
CA LEU A 375 -22.51 1.97 -5.28
C LEU A 375 -23.93 1.43 -5.00
N LYS A 376 -24.14 0.83 -3.82
CA LYS A 376 -25.48 0.37 -3.41
C LYS A 376 -26.47 1.52 -3.37
N LEU A 377 -26.12 2.65 -2.76
CA LEU A 377 -26.99 3.84 -2.71
C LEU A 377 -27.20 4.47 -4.09
N ALA A 378 -26.15 4.56 -4.91
CA ALA A 378 -26.22 5.19 -6.23
C ALA A 378 -27.10 4.39 -7.22
N LEU A 379 -27.20 3.09 -7.05
CA LEU A 379 -27.92 2.19 -7.95
C LEU A 379 -29.30 1.74 -7.44
N SER A 380 -29.55 1.82 -6.12
CA SER A 380 -30.84 1.40 -5.54
C SER A 380 -31.93 2.45 -5.58
N GLY A 381 -31.55 3.74 -5.60
CA GLY A 381 -32.48 4.85 -5.41
C GLY A 381 -33.09 4.94 -4.00
N GLU A 382 -32.45 4.31 -3.00
CA GLU A 382 -32.88 4.30 -1.60
C GLU A 382 -32.92 5.69 -0.98
N VAL A 383 -32.04 6.58 -1.44
CA VAL A 383 -31.93 7.96 -0.97
C VAL A 383 -31.81 8.94 -2.15
N GLU A 384 -32.10 10.19 -1.90
CA GLU A 384 -31.84 11.26 -2.86
C GLU A 384 -30.34 11.36 -3.18
N LYS A 385 -30.01 11.72 -4.43
CA LYS A 385 -28.60 11.78 -4.90
C LYS A 385 -27.72 12.68 -4.03
N THR A 386 -28.27 13.72 -3.45
CA THR A 386 -27.60 14.66 -2.55
C THR A 386 -27.17 14.02 -1.22
N GLU A 387 -27.91 13.00 -0.77
CA GLU A 387 -27.67 12.30 0.50
C GLU A 387 -26.65 11.14 0.38
N ILE A 388 -26.38 10.65 -0.83
CA ILE A 388 -25.48 9.52 -1.05
C ILE A 388 -24.10 9.78 -0.44
N LYS A 389 -23.55 10.98 -0.66
CA LYS A 389 -22.23 11.37 -0.11
C LYS A 389 -22.23 11.36 1.41
N ARG A 390 -23.29 11.85 2.02
CA ARG A 390 -23.45 11.91 3.47
C ARG A 390 -23.44 10.52 4.10
N TYR A 391 -24.26 9.60 3.60
CA TYR A 391 -24.31 8.23 4.13
C TYR A 391 -23.01 7.46 3.87
N THR A 392 -22.36 7.69 2.73
CA THR A 392 -21.05 7.11 2.42
C THR A 392 -19.98 7.62 3.39
N ALA A 393 -19.92 8.93 3.64
CA ALA A 393 -19.02 9.56 4.60
C ALA A 393 -19.22 9.02 6.02
N LYS A 394 -20.48 8.93 6.46
CA LYS A 394 -20.84 8.35 7.77
C LYS A 394 -20.37 6.92 7.90
N TRP A 395 -20.61 6.07 6.89
CA TRP A 395 -20.14 4.68 6.90
C TRP A 395 -18.62 4.58 7.03
N LEU A 396 -17.89 5.38 6.22
CA LEU A 396 -16.44 5.42 6.25
C LEU A 396 -15.91 5.80 7.64
N VAL A 397 -16.38 6.92 8.17
CA VAL A 397 -15.92 7.44 9.48
C VAL A 397 -16.25 6.48 10.62
N MET A 398 -17.47 5.94 10.64
CA MET A 398 -17.89 4.94 11.63
C MET A 398 -16.98 3.70 11.54
N SER A 399 -16.72 3.19 10.34
CA SER A 399 -15.89 2.01 10.14
C SER A 399 -14.44 2.22 10.60
N ILE A 400 -13.88 3.41 10.33
CA ILE A 400 -12.55 3.80 10.80
C ILE A 400 -12.52 3.89 12.33
N LEU A 401 -13.45 4.63 12.93
CA LEU A 401 -13.51 4.83 14.38
C LEU A 401 -13.69 3.52 15.16
N THR A 402 -14.54 2.63 14.68
CA THR A 402 -14.83 1.36 15.38
C THR A 402 -13.80 0.28 15.08
N GLY A 403 -12.97 0.44 14.02
CA GLY A 403 -12.09 -0.60 13.53
C GLY A 403 -12.86 -1.78 12.93
N ARG A 404 -14.02 -1.49 12.29
CA ARG A 404 -15.00 -2.48 11.84
C ARG A 404 -14.42 -3.59 10.97
N TYR A 405 -13.46 -3.26 10.13
CA TYR A 405 -12.82 -4.20 9.20
C TYR A 405 -11.41 -4.60 9.63
N SER A 406 -11.06 -4.46 10.92
CA SER A 406 -9.84 -5.02 11.49
C SER A 406 -10.05 -6.49 11.89
N GLY A 407 -9.01 -7.29 11.84
CA GLY A 407 -9.05 -8.71 12.23
C GLY A 407 -9.57 -9.64 11.14
N SER A 408 -10.87 -9.78 10.94
CA SER A 408 -11.48 -10.66 9.92
C SER A 408 -12.34 -9.87 8.92
N PRO A 409 -11.73 -9.04 8.05
CA PRO A 409 -12.46 -8.11 7.19
C PRO A 409 -13.48 -8.81 6.28
N GLU A 410 -13.10 -9.88 5.60
CA GLU A 410 -13.99 -10.59 4.67
C GLU A 410 -15.25 -11.16 5.36
N THR A 411 -15.11 -11.67 6.57
CA THR A 411 -16.26 -12.18 7.34
C THR A 411 -17.21 -11.05 7.74
N ARG A 412 -16.65 -9.89 8.11
CA ARG A 412 -17.45 -8.70 8.45
C ARG A 412 -18.13 -8.14 7.22
N MET A 413 -17.41 -8.00 6.09
CA MET A 413 -17.99 -7.54 4.82
C MET A 413 -19.13 -8.45 4.34
N ASP A 414 -18.98 -9.77 4.51
CA ASP A 414 -20.01 -10.76 4.16
C ASP A 414 -21.28 -10.58 5.03
N ALA A 415 -21.13 -10.31 6.31
CA ALA A 415 -22.23 -10.01 7.21
C ALA A 415 -22.89 -8.66 6.87
N ASP A 416 -22.09 -7.62 6.64
CA ASP A 416 -22.58 -6.27 6.36
C ASP A 416 -23.35 -6.20 5.04
N ILE A 417 -22.82 -6.83 3.96
CA ILE A 417 -23.52 -6.79 2.67
C ILE A 417 -24.85 -7.55 2.70
N ARG A 418 -24.95 -8.67 3.44
CA ARG A 418 -26.22 -9.37 3.62
C ARG A 418 -27.24 -8.52 4.35
N ASN A 419 -26.84 -7.87 5.45
CA ASN A 419 -27.72 -6.97 6.19
C ASN A 419 -28.15 -5.76 5.36
N ILE A 420 -27.25 -5.19 4.55
CA ILE A 420 -27.58 -4.11 3.62
C ILE A 420 -28.61 -4.55 2.60
N ASN A 421 -28.46 -5.74 2.02
CA ASN A 421 -29.42 -6.25 1.05
C ASN A 421 -30.80 -6.57 1.68
N GLU A 422 -30.82 -6.98 2.94
CA GLU A 422 -32.07 -7.30 3.66
C GLU A 422 -32.80 -6.02 4.14
N LYS A 423 -32.06 -5.05 4.66
CA LYS A 423 -32.62 -3.91 5.42
C LYS A 423 -32.52 -2.57 4.70
N GLY A 424 -31.67 -2.46 3.69
CA GLY A 424 -31.19 -1.20 3.12
C GLY A 424 -30.01 -0.62 3.89
N VAL A 425 -29.26 0.29 3.22
CA VAL A 425 -28.07 0.93 3.78
C VAL A 425 -28.42 1.82 4.96
N VAL A 426 -29.41 2.67 4.82
CA VAL A 426 -29.76 3.70 5.81
C VAL A 426 -30.21 3.07 7.12
N LYS A 427 -31.13 2.12 7.04
CA LYS A 427 -31.65 1.43 8.24
C LYS A 427 -30.54 0.65 8.93
N TYR A 428 -29.74 -0.08 8.18
CA TYR A 428 -28.64 -0.87 8.77
C TYR A 428 -27.56 0.02 9.40
N LEU A 429 -27.19 1.13 8.75
CA LEU A 429 -26.27 2.11 9.31
C LEU A 429 -26.78 2.65 10.66
N THR A 430 -28.07 3.02 10.72
CA THR A 430 -28.69 3.50 11.97
C THR A 430 -28.63 2.47 13.09
N GLU A 431 -28.85 1.19 12.78
CA GLU A 431 -28.72 0.09 13.77
C GLU A 431 -27.28 -0.04 14.28
N ILE A 432 -26.28 0.07 13.39
CA ILE A 432 -24.86 0.00 13.76
C ILE A 432 -24.46 1.23 14.59
N GLU A 433 -24.86 2.42 14.19
CA GLU A 433 -24.60 3.65 14.94
C GLU A 433 -25.09 3.54 16.38
N ALA A 434 -26.31 3.05 16.57
CA ALA A 434 -26.89 2.87 17.90
C ALA A 434 -26.13 1.81 18.74
N ALA A 435 -25.61 0.76 18.10
CA ALA A 435 -24.88 -0.29 18.78
C ALA A 435 -23.42 0.06 19.08
N ASP A 436 -22.69 0.55 18.06
CA ASP A 436 -21.24 0.68 18.09
C ASP A 436 -20.79 2.09 18.54
N LEU A 437 -21.59 3.13 18.30
CA LEU A 437 -21.30 4.52 18.64
C LEU A 437 -22.20 5.00 19.81
N SER A 438 -22.38 4.15 20.81
CA SER A 438 -23.16 4.45 22.01
C SER A 438 -22.57 5.62 22.81
N PRO A 439 -23.31 6.23 23.75
CA PRO A 439 -22.75 7.24 24.67
C PRO A 439 -21.48 6.79 25.37
N ALA A 440 -21.41 5.51 25.79
CA ALA A 440 -20.22 4.93 26.41
C ALA A 440 -19.01 4.87 25.45
N PHE A 441 -19.25 4.69 24.15
CA PHE A 441 -18.17 4.76 23.16
C PHE A 441 -17.54 6.16 23.13
N TRP A 442 -18.35 7.20 23.06
CA TRP A 442 -17.87 8.58 22.96
C TRP A 442 -17.21 9.07 24.25
N GLU A 443 -17.77 8.72 25.40
CA GLU A 443 -17.29 9.20 26.69
C GLU A 443 -16.08 8.44 27.25
N PHE A 444 -15.98 7.13 26.98
CA PHE A 444 -14.94 6.28 27.57
C PHE A 444 -14.04 5.62 26.51
N ALA A 445 -14.62 4.91 25.54
CA ALA A 445 -13.82 4.08 24.64
C ALA A 445 -12.98 4.93 23.66
N LEU A 446 -13.50 6.01 23.12
CA LEU A 446 -12.77 6.87 22.19
C LEU A 446 -11.62 7.64 22.85
N PRO A 447 -11.77 8.26 24.04
CA PRO A 447 -10.63 8.80 24.80
C PRO A 447 -9.53 7.77 25.07
N GLN A 448 -9.89 6.52 25.37
CA GLN A 448 -8.92 5.43 25.57
C GLN A 448 -8.20 5.08 24.26
N ARG A 449 -8.88 5.06 23.12
CA ARG A 449 -8.26 4.84 21.80
C ARG A 449 -7.28 5.97 21.39
N LEU A 450 -7.41 7.16 21.97
CA LEU A 450 -6.48 8.27 21.84
C LEU A 450 -5.28 8.15 22.81
N GLU A 451 -5.24 7.13 23.68
CA GLU A 451 -4.11 6.82 24.55
C GLU A 451 -3.11 5.91 23.84
N THR A 452 -2.41 6.47 22.88
CA THR A 452 -1.48 5.72 22.05
C THR A 452 -0.34 6.62 21.53
N PRO A 453 0.89 6.09 21.39
CA PRO A 453 1.98 6.75 20.69
C PRO A 453 1.94 6.54 19.17
N ASN A 454 0.99 5.79 18.65
CA ASN A 454 0.89 5.45 17.24
C ASN A 454 0.30 6.62 16.44
N SER A 455 1.14 7.32 15.67
CA SER A 455 0.73 8.42 14.79
C SER A 455 -0.23 8.00 13.65
N SER A 456 -0.31 6.70 13.37
CA SER A 456 -1.27 6.14 12.41
C SER A 456 -2.58 5.67 13.07
N ALA A 457 -2.86 6.08 14.31
CA ALA A 457 -4.08 5.69 14.99
C ALA A 457 -5.33 6.24 14.28
N PRO A 458 -6.36 5.40 14.02
CA PRO A 458 -7.59 5.84 13.34
C PRO A 458 -8.29 7.01 14.03
N ALA A 459 -8.28 7.05 15.37
CA ALA A 459 -8.85 8.14 16.13
C ALA A 459 -8.13 9.48 15.90
N LEU A 460 -6.79 9.47 15.71
CA LEU A 460 -6.03 10.68 15.37
C LEU A 460 -6.36 11.19 13.96
N SER A 461 -6.40 10.29 12.98
CA SER A 461 -6.77 10.66 11.61
C SER A 461 -8.18 11.24 11.54
N THR A 462 -9.12 10.64 12.28
CA THR A 462 -10.48 11.18 12.37
C THR A 462 -10.53 12.55 13.09
N TYR A 463 -9.67 12.76 14.09
CA TYR A 463 -9.54 14.07 14.73
C TYR A 463 -9.06 15.14 13.75
N PHE A 464 -8.04 14.85 12.94
CA PHE A 464 -7.59 15.80 11.91
C PHE A 464 -8.65 15.98 10.82
N ALA A 465 -9.35 14.94 10.39
CA ALA A 465 -10.47 15.07 9.47
C ALA A 465 -11.56 16.00 10.03
N ALA A 466 -11.88 15.88 11.32
CA ALA A 466 -12.84 16.78 11.99
C ALA A 466 -12.36 18.24 11.99
N GLN A 467 -11.08 18.49 12.27
CA GLN A 467 -10.51 19.85 12.21
C GLN A 467 -10.56 20.41 10.78
N ILE A 468 -10.25 19.60 9.78
CA ILE A 468 -10.28 19.98 8.36
C ILE A 468 -11.69 20.36 7.92
N VAL A 469 -12.71 19.58 8.30
CA VAL A 469 -14.12 19.85 7.97
C VAL A 469 -14.63 21.10 8.69
N ASN A 470 -14.24 21.29 9.94
CA ASN A 470 -14.62 22.48 10.72
C ASN A 470 -13.90 23.75 10.25
N GLY A 471 -12.86 23.67 9.42
CA GLY A 471 -12.02 24.80 9.05
C GLY A 471 -11.18 25.33 10.22
N ASP A 472 -10.84 24.47 11.18
CA ASP A 472 -10.05 24.85 12.35
C ASP A 472 -8.67 25.38 11.91
N LYS A 473 -8.19 26.40 12.56
CA LYS A 473 -6.87 26.98 12.32
C LYS A 473 -5.80 26.19 13.07
N GLY A 474 -4.59 26.18 12.53
CA GLY A 474 -3.42 25.65 13.24
C GLY A 474 -3.19 26.39 14.55
N LEU A 475 -2.47 25.75 15.47
CA LEU A 475 -2.19 26.34 16.78
C LEU A 475 -1.44 27.69 16.60
N PHE A 476 -1.94 28.74 17.26
CA PHE A 476 -1.46 30.13 17.18
C PHE A 476 -1.52 30.74 15.76
N SER A 477 -2.13 30.08 14.79
CA SER A 477 -2.25 30.65 13.45
C SER A 477 -3.48 31.56 13.35
N ALA A 478 -3.30 32.75 12.78
CA ALA A 478 -4.38 33.65 12.48
C ALA A 478 -5.08 33.33 11.15
N THR A 479 -4.37 32.71 10.20
CA THR A 479 -4.79 32.53 8.80
C THR A 479 -4.76 31.07 8.34
N SER A 480 -3.67 30.33 8.60
CA SER A 480 -3.49 28.97 8.10
C SER A 480 -4.43 27.99 8.79
N THR A 481 -5.20 27.25 8.01
CA THR A 481 -6.05 26.17 8.53
C THR A 481 -5.26 24.88 8.71
N VAL A 482 -5.81 23.93 9.50
CA VAL A 482 -5.21 22.58 9.62
C VAL A 482 -5.13 21.90 8.25
N ARG A 483 -6.08 22.18 7.33
CA ARG A 483 -6.05 21.70 5.95
C ARG A 483 -4.79 22.15 5.20
N ASP A 484 -4.44 23.44 5.33
CA ASP A 484 -3.28 24.02 4.65
C ASP A 484 -1.98 23.45 5.23
N LEU A 485 -1.91 23.35 6.55
CA LEU A 485 -0.73 22.88 7.27
C LEU A 485 -0.49 21.37 7.13
N TYR A 486 -1.56 20.57 6.97
CA TYR A 486 -1.44 19.12 6.82
C TYR A 486 -0.54 18.71 5.63
N ASN A 487 -0.62 19.46 4.54
CA ASN A 487 0.18 19.20 3.34
C ASN A 487 1.55 19.91 3.35
N ALA A 488 1.72 20.94 4.18
CA ALA A 488 2.89 21.83 4.17
C ALA A 488 3.84 21.65 5.36
N SER A 489 3.41 21.00 6.43
CA SER A 489 4.16 20.91 7.69
C SER A 489 4.09 19.52 8.30
N ASP A 490 5.07 19.21 9.16
CA ASP A 490 5.02 18.03 10.01
C ASP A 490 4.15 18.28 11.25
N VAL A 491 3.75 17.19 11.89
CA VAL A 491 3.04 17.21 13.17
C VAL A 491 4.01 17.62 14.29
N HIS A 492 3.58 18.54 15.14
CA HIS A 492 4.37 19.09 16.24
C HIS A 492 3.85 18.63 17.61
N HIS A 493 4.73 18.66 18.61
CA HIS A 493 4.39 18.32 19.98
C HIS A 493 4.04 19.59 20.78
N ILE A 494 2.86 19.62 21.42
CA ILE A 494 2.45 20.73 22.29
C ILE A 494 3.36 20.81 23.53
N PHE A 495 3.63 19.70 24.19
CA PHE A 495 4.75 19.58 25.11
C PHE A 495 5.96 19.15 24.29
N PRO A 496 6.95 20.06 24.06
CA PRO A 496 8.04 19.78 23.14
C PRO A 496 8.78 18.49 23.51
N LYS A 497 9.07 17.70 22.50
CA LYS A 497 9.71 16.37 22.68
C LYS A 497 11.00 16.48 23.47
N HIS A 498 11.87 17.43 23.15
CA HIS A 498 13.14 17.59 23.82
C HIS A 498 12.98 18.05 25.27
N TYR A 499 12.02 18.94 25.55
CA TYR A 499 11.67 19.33 26.91
C TYR A 499 11.25 18.12 27.77
N LEU A 500 10.40 17.23 27.24
CA LEU A 500 10.00 16.01 27.97
C LEU A 500 11.15 15.02 28.12
N GLN A 501 12.02 14.88 27.13
CA GLN A 501 13.17 13.97 27.19
C GLN A 501 14.22 14.37 28.24
N GLN A 502 14.33 15.66 28.57
CA GLN A 502 15.18 16.13 29.66
C GLN A 502 14.71 15.66 31.04
N GLN A 503 13.43 15.27 31.15
CA GLN A 503 12.86 14.71 32.37
C GLN A 503 13.05 13.19 32.37
N GLN A 504 13.86 12.62 33.25
CA GLN A 504 14.21 11.19 33.26
C GLN A 504 12.98 10.26 33.25
N VAL A 505 11.92 10.63 33.99
CA VAL A 505 10.67 9.85 34.09
C VAL A 505 9.89 9.83 32.78
N LEU A 506 10.02 10.84 31.93
CA LEU A 506 9.27 11.02 30.67
C LEU A 506 10.08 10.66 29.41
N ASN A 507 11.35 10.27 29.57
CA ASN A 507 12.22 9.89 28.46
C ASN A 507 11.92 8.50 27.93
N ASN A 508 10.65 8.26 27.57
CA ASN A 508 10.19 7.03 26.92
C ASN A 508 9.34 7.44 25.72
N ARG A 509 9.64 6.84 24.56
CA ARG A 509 8.95 7.13 23.30
C ARG A 509 7.42 6.93 23.40
N SER A 510 6.97 5.94 24.14
CA SER A 510 5.54 5.70 24.35
C SER A 510 4.85 6.78 25.18
N ILE A 511 5.62 7.57 25.95
CA ILE A 511 5.09 8.64 26.80
C ILE A 511 5.10 9.97 26.05
N TYR A 512 6.24 10.42 25.51
CA TYR A 512 6.30 11.74 24.88
C TYR A 512 5.65 11.80 23.47
N ASN A 513 5.52 10.67 22.78
CA ASN A 513 4.87 10.60 21.45
C ASN A 513 3.37 10.33 21.51
N GLN A 514 2.68 10.57 22.62
CA GLN A 514 1.24 10.41 22.70
C GLN A 514 0.52 11.25 21.64
N VAL A 515 -0.46 10.67 20.92
CA VAL A 515 -1.20 11.38 19.86
C VAL A 515 -1.95 12.59 20.39
N ALA A 516 -2.36 12.55 21.67
CA ALA A 516 -2.93 13.71 22.36
C ALA A 516 -1.91 14.83 22.67
N ASN A 517 -0.64 14.67 22.30
CA ASN A 517 0.37 15.73 22.34
C ASN A 517 0.62 16.36 20.95
N TYR A 518 -0.06 15.87 19.89
CA TYR A 518 0.18 16.33 18.53
C TYR A 518 -0.74 17.48 18.12
N THR A 519 -0.21 18.41 17.34
CA THR A 519 -0.93 19.53 16.72
C THR A 519 -0.25 19.95 15.43
N TYR A 520 -0.94 20.78 14.63
CA TYR A 520 -0.35 21.47 13.49
C TYR A 520 -0.15 22.95 13.83
N LEU A 521 1.04 23.48 13.46
CA LEU A 521 1.36 24.89 13.56
C LEU A 521 2.35 25.31 12.46
N ASP A 522 2.37 26.60 12.17
CA ASP A 522 3.27 27.16 11.17
C ASP A 522 4.74 27.01 11.58
N THR A 523 5.62 26.73 10.61
CA THR A 523 7.06 26.53 10.87
C THR A 523 7.73 27.68 11.63
N PRO A 524 7.48 28.98 11.32
CA PRO A 524 8.03 30.07 12.11
C PRO A 524 7.59 30.08 13.58
N ILE A 525 6.33 29.69 13.84
CA ILE A 525 5.81 29.58 15.20
C ILE A 525 6.50 28.42 15.94
N ASN A 526 6.66 27.27 15.26
CA ASN A 526 7.37 26.14 15.84
C ASN A 526 8.81 26.48 16.26
N ILE A 527 9.51 27.24 15.42
CA ILE A 527 10.87 27.72 15.73
C ILE A 527 10.86 28.65 16.94
N ALA A 528 9.87 29.54 17.04
CA ALA A 528 9.75 30.48 18.16
C ALA A 528 9.38 29.79 19.49
N VAL A 529 8.56 28.74 19.43
CA VAL A 529 8.24 27.88 20.59
C VAL A 529 9.49 27.10 21.03
N GLY A 530 10.17 26.44 20.09
CA GLY A 530 11.37 25.65 20.37
C GLY A 530 11.14 24.59 21.46
N ASP A 531 12.08 24.47 22.40
CA ASP A 531 12.02 23.51 23.51
C ASP A 531 11.49 24.12 24.81
N LYS A 532 10.81 25.28 24.76
CA LYS A 532 10.27 25.96 25.93
C LYS A 532 9.19 25.13 26.63
N ALA A 533 9.17 25.15 27.94
CA ALA A 533 8.08 24.56 28.73
C ALA A 533 6.72 25.17 28.36
N PRO A 534 5.63 24.40 28.32
CA PRO A 534 4.30 24.91 27.98
C PRO A 534 3.85 26.10 28.85
N ASN A 535 4.06 26.02 30.15
CA ASN A 535 3.73 27.12 31.07
C ASN A 535 4.54 28.41 30.80
N VAL A 536 5.62 28.36 30.04
CA VAL A 536 6.39 29.52 29.60
C VAL A 536 5.79 30.07 28.30
N TYR A 537 5.79 29.28 27.23
CA TYR A 537 5.41 29.84 25.93
C TYR A 537 3.90 30.14 25.79
N PHE A 538 3.02 29.42 26.53
CA PHE A 538 1.60 29.79 26.59
C PHE A 538 1.38 31.06 27.41
N LYS A 539 2.10 31.27 28.55
CA LYS A 539 2.05 32.55 29.28
C LYS A 539 2.51 33.70 28.40
N ASP A 540 3.67 33.54 27.74
CA ASP A 540 4.18 34.51 26.79
C ASP A 540 3.13 34.87 25.72
N ALA A 541 2.42 33.86 25.17
CA ALA A 541 1.38 34.07 24.18
C ALA A 541 0.20 34.87 24.73
N PHE A 542 -0.29 34.55 25.92
CA PHE A 542 -1.41 35.29 26.57
C PHE A 542 -0.99 36.72 26.90
N GLU A 543 0.19 36.91 27.50
CA GLU A 543 0.69 38.25 27.82
C GLU A 543 0.94 39.12 26.56
N SER A 544 1.43 38.50 25.49
CA SER A 544 1.63 39.18 24.21
C SER A 544 0.29 39.59 23.59
N ALA A 545 -0.69 38.69 23.59
CA ALA A 545 -2.05 38.97 23.13
C ALA A 545 -2.69 40.16 23.89
N GLU A 546 -2.53 40.19 25.23
CA GLU A 546 -3.07 41.24 26.07
C GLU A 546 -2.36 42.58 25.85
N LYS A 547 -1.01 42.59 25.78
CA LYS A 547 -0.21 43.84 25.69
C LYS A 547 -0.17 44.41 24.28
N THR A 548 -0.18 43.56 23.23
CA THR A 548 0.11 44.00 21.86
C THR A 548 -0.97 43.65 20.85
N GLY A 549 -1.93 42.75 21.20
CA GLY A 549 -2.90 42.20 20.26
C GLY A 549 -2.26 41.22 19.25
N HIS A 550 -1.08 40.69 19.55
CA HIS A 550 -0.34 39.77 18.68
C HIS A 550 0.18 38.55 19.45
N VAL A 551 0.24 37.41 18.78
CA VAL A 551 0.83 36.17 19.27
C VAL A 551 1.83 35.66 18.23
N PHE A 552 3.09 35.44 18.61
CA PHE A 552 4.17 35.04 17.72
C PHE A 552 4.29 35.88 16.42
N GLY A 553 3.98 37.19 16.52
CA GLY A 553 4.02 38.13 15.39
C GLY A 553 2.74 38.21 14.56
N TYR A 554 1.74 37.38 14.83
CA TYR A 554 0.44 37.41 14.13
C TYR A 554 -0.61 38.15 14.96
N PRO A 555 -1.52 38.94 14.32
CA PRO A 555 -2.64 39.57 15.00
C PRO A 555 -3.52 38.51 15.67
N MET A 556 -3.67 38.58 16.98
CA MET A 556 -4.49 37.67 17.76
C MET A 556 -4.77 38.27 19.14
N THR A 557 -6.01 38.60 19.41
CA THR A 557 -6.48 39.05 20.73
C THR A 557 -6.56 37.87 21.70
N VAL A 558 -6.69 38.15 23.00
CA VAL A 558 -6.88 37.10 24.03
C VAL A 558 -8.08 36.21 23.71
N GLY A 559 -9.23 36.78 23.31
CA GLY A 559 -10.41 36.01 22.95
C GLY A 559 -10.21 35.11 21.72
N GLU A 560 -9.49 35.59 20.70
CA GLU A 560 -9.15 34.81 19.53
C GLU A 560 -8.15 33.68 19.88
N LEU A 561 -7.21 33.93 20.79
CA LEU A 561 -6.30 32.91 21.32
C LEU A 561 -7.06 31.81 22.05
N GLU A 562 -8.01 32.14 22.92
CA GLU A 562 -8.85 31.15 23.63
C GLU A 562 -9.70 30.30 22.65
N ILE A 563 -10.25 30.93 21.62
CA ILE A 563 -10.95 30.22 20.54
C ILE A 563 -10.00 29.28 19.81
N ASN A 564 -8.80 29.74 19.45
CA ASN A 564 -7.78 28.92 18.76
C ASN A 564 -7.34 27.72 19.60
N LEU A 565 -7.13 27.90 20.92
CA LEU A 565 -6.82 26.81 21.83
C LEU A 565 -7.98 25.79 21.90
N THR A 566 -9.22 26.27 21.96
CA THR A 566 -10.41 25.40 21.94
C THR A 566 -10.54 24.62 20.64
N GLN A 567 -10.30 25.26 19.49
CA GLN A 567 -10.26 24.59 18.18
C GLN A 567 -9.21 23.47 18.13
N ASN A 568 -8.06 23.67 18.77
CA ASN A 568 -6.99 22.68 18.87
C ASN A 568 -7.13 21.70 20.04
N CYS A 569 -8.29 21.72 20.72
CA CYS A 569 -8.57 20.88 21.90
C CYS A 569 -7.51 21.03 23.00
N ILE A 570 -7.02 22.23 23.22
CA ILE A 570 -6.02 22.53 24.25
C ILE A 570 -6.71 23.14 25.48
N PRO A 571 -6.62 22.50 26.65
CA PRO A 571 -7.19 23.05 27.89
C PRO A 571 -6.56 24.40 28.26
N LEU A 572 -7.36 25.40 28.62
CA LEU A 572 -6.87 26.74 28.96
C LEU A 572 -5.92 26.75 30.18
N GLY A 573 -5.98 25.73 31.03
CA GLY A 573 -5.04 25.54 32.15
C GLY A 573 -3.60 25.25 31.75
N VAL A 574 -3.35 24.92 30.47
CA VAL A 574 -2.00 24.57 29.95
C VAL A 574 -0.94 25.65 30.24
N LYS A 575 -1.36 26.91 30.29
CA LYS A 575 -0.48 28.04 30.63
C LYS A 575 0.15 27.97 32.02
N ASP A 576 -0.40 27.13 32.91
CA ASP A 576 0.08 26.94 34.26
C ASP A 576 0.71 25.55 34.48
N TRP A 577 0.76 24.70 33.44
CA TRP A 577 1.19 23.32 33.53
C TRP A 577 2.63 23.14 33.04
N ASP A 578 3.37 22.30 33.77
CA ASP A 578 4.70 21.83 33.40
C ASP A 578 4.71 20.31 33.14
N TYR A 579 5.89 19.70 33.10
CA TYR A 579 6.03 18.27 32.83
C TYR A 579 5.34 17.36 33.88
N ASN A 580 5.14 17.82 35.11
CA ASN A 580 4.43 17.04 36.13
C ASN A 580 2.93 16.89 35.81
N ASP A 581 2.37 17.86 35.12
CA ASP A 581 0.95 17.89 34.71
C ASP A 581 0.70 17.20 33.37
N TYR A 582 1.76 16.75 32.68
CA TYR A 582 1.69 16.23 31.32
C TYR A 582 0.77 15.02 31.19
N GLN A 583 1.04 13.94 31.94
CA GLN A 583 0.32 12.68 31.80
C GLN A 583 -1.09 12.73 32.41
N ASP A 584 -1.20 13.17 33.65
CA ASP A 584 -2.42 13.01 34.45
C ASP A 584 -3.43 14.16 34.27
N LYS A 585 -2.97 15.33 33.78
CA LYS A 585 -3.87 16.46 33.54
C LYS A 585 -4.01 16.77 32.05
N PHE A 586 -2.90 17.13 31.38
CA PHE A 586 -2.95 17.60 30.00
C PHE A 586 -3.45 16.51 29.05
N LEU A 587 -2.80 15.36 28.98
CA LEU A 587 -3.19 14.28 28.06
C LEU A 587 -4.61 13.78 28.34
N VAL A 588 -5.00 13.64 29.61
CA VAL A 588 -6.35 13.16 29.99
C VAL A 588 -7.43 14.15 29.54
N GLN A 589 -7.25 15.44 29.83
CA GLN A 589 -8.24 16.45 29.44
C GLN A 589 -8.29 16.61 27.92
N ARG A 590 -7.14 16.65 27.26
CA ARG A 590 -7.09 16.81 25.80
C ARG A 590 -7.74 15.64 25.07
N ARG A 591 -7.52 14.39 25.50
CA ARG A 591 -8.19 13.20 24.91
C ARG A 591 -9.72 13.32 24.98
N LYS A 592 -10.26 13.81 26.09
CA LYS A 592 -11.70 14.06 26.24
C LYS A 592 -12.20 15.14 25.29
N MET A 593 -11.47 16.25 25.16
CA MET A 593 -11.81 17.33 24.23
C MET A 593 -11.75 16.87 22.76
N MET A 594 -10.72 16.10 22.41
CA MET A 594 -10.59 15.51 21.06
C MET A 594 -11.74 14.55 20.77
N ALA A 595 -12.07 13.65 21.69
CA ALA A 595 -13.20 12.72 21.55
C ALA A 595 -14.53 13.46 21.37
N LYS A 596 -14.76 14.54 22.14
CA LYS A 596 -15.95 15.38 22.01
C LYS A 596 -16.02 16.07 20.65
N LYS A 597 -14.90 16.59 20.15
CA LYS A 597 -14.83 17.19 18.80
C LYS A 597 -15.15 16.15 17.73
N ILE A 598 -14.62 14.93 17.82
CA ILE A 598 -14.92 13.84 16.87
C ILE A 598 -16.40 13.48 16.92
N GLU A 599 -17.01 13.40 18.12
CA GLU A 599 -18.44 13.14 18.27
C GLU A 599 -19.29 14.21 17.57
N GLU A 600 -18.99 15.49 17.83
CA GLU A 600 -19.71 16.62 17.23
C GLU A 600 -19.56 16.68 15.71
N TYR A 601 -18.36 16.38 15.21
CA TYR A 601 -18.10 16.25 13.78
C TYR A 601 -18.93 15.10 13.18
N TYR A 602 -18.89 13.90 13.76
CA TYR A 602 -19.63 12.75 13.26
C TYR A 602 -21.14 12.99 13.19
N LYS A 603 -21.68 13.66 14.21
CA LYS A 603 -23.12 14.02 14.24
C LYS A 603 -23.53 15.02 13.18
N LYS A 604 -22.59 15.82 12.65
CA LYS A 604 -22.84 16.78 11.58
C LYS A 604 -22.74 16.17 10.18
N LEU A 605 -22.05 15.03 10.03
CA LEU A 605 -22.05 14.25 8.80
C LEU A 605 -23.45 13.69 8.52
#